data_80794bdd375eb6fec7892410c9abbe18
#
_entry.id   80794bdd375eb6fec7892410c9abbe18
#
_cell.length_a   1.000
_cell.length_b   1.000
_cell.length_c   1.000
_cell.angle_alpha   90.00
_cell.angle_beta   90.00
_cell.angle_gamma   90.00
#
_symmetry.space_group_name_H-M   'P 1'
#
loop_
_entity.id
_entity.type
_entity.pdbx_description
1 polymer ?
#
loop_
_entity_poly.entity_id
_entity_poly.type
_entity_poly.pdbx_seq_one_letter_code
_entity_poly.pdbx_strand_id
1 'polypeptide(L)'
;MHGPVISSDFEALPSESVVTSQATYADLRRRCPVAHTDSLGGFWALTRHADVARVAADYSTFTTTVQNVVPKIAFTGRRPPLHLDPPDQTPYRAALNPLLSAERVALLEPMVRRIVREELHPLVARGTGDI
;
A
#
# COMPACT_ATOMS: atom_id res chain seq x y z
N MET A 1 11.00 18.71 20.13
CA MET A 1 9.73 18.70 20.89
C MET A 1 8.90 17.57 20.36
N HIS A 2 8.85 16.44 21.07
CA HIS A 2 7.96 15.34 20.72
C HIS A 2 6.58 15.73 21.26
N GLY A 3 5.65 16.02 20.37
CA GLY A 3 4.25 16.16 20.77
C GLY A 3 3.74 14.85 21.39
N PRO A 4 2.69 14.89 22.22
CA PRO A 4 2.17 13.69 22.86
C PRO A 4 1.74 12.69 21.77
N VAL A 5 2.26 11.47 21.88
CA VAL A 5 1.78 10.34 21.13
C VAL A 5 0.39 10.03 21.63
N ILE A 6 -0.64 10.37 20.85
CA ILE A 6 -2.01 10.02 21.19
C ILE A 6 -2.21 8.60 20.69
N SER A 7 -2.21 7.64 21.63
CA SER A 7 -2.74 6.30 21.36
C SER A 7 -4.21 6.47 21.05
N SER A 8 -4.64 6.21 19.83
CA SER A 8 -6.03 6.12 19.46
C SER A 8 -6.30 4.67 19.16
N ASP A 9 -7.01 3.96 20.06
CA ASP A 9 -7.59 2.67 19.74
C ASP A 9 -8.56 2.86 18.57
N PHE A 10 -8.11 2.55 17.39
CA PHE A 10 -8.96 2.42 16.23
C PHE A 10 -8.98 0.97 15.78
N GLU A 11 -10.12 0.50 15.37
CA GLU A 11 -10.25 -0.85 14.82
C GLU A 11 -9.67 -0.84 13.39
N ALA A 12 -8.57 -1.55 13.23
CA ALA A 12 -7.73 -1.45 12.04
C ALA A 12 -8.38 -2.01 10.77
N LEU A 13 -9.32 -2.93 10.92
CA LEU A 13 -10.09 -3.54 9.85
C LEU A 13 -11.53 -3.71 10.32
N PRO A 14 -12.39 -2.69 10.18
CA PRO A 14 -13.81 -2.93 10.32
C PRO A 14 -14.22 -3.95 9.25
N SER A 15 -14.69 -5.08 9.69
CA SER A 15 -14.94 -6.28 8.89
C SER A 15 -16.04 -6.15 7.83
N GLU A 16 -16.73 -5.01 7.76
CA GLU A 16 -18.01 -4.97 7.08
C GLU A 16 -18.06 -4.20 5.76
N SER A 17 -17.11 -3.31 5.46
CA SER A 17 -17.14 -2.58 4.17
C SER A 17 -15.90 -1.70 3.96
N VAL A 18 -15.44 -1.63 2.71
CA VAL A 18 -14.41 -0.68 2.25
C VAL A 18 -14.83 0.77 2.55
N VAL A 19 -16.12 1.08 2.47
CA VAL A 19 -16.67 2.42 2.75
C VAL A 19 -16.47 2.81 4.20
N THR A 20 -16.70 1.89 5.14
CA THR A 20 -16.48 2.11 6.57
C THR A 20 -15.00 2.33 6.87
N SER A 21 -14.12 1.55 6.27
CA SER A 21 -12.67 1.73 6.40
C SER A 21 -12.21 3.10 5.91
N GLN A 22 -12.70 3.55 4.77
CA GLN A 22 -12.37 4.87 4.22
C GLN A 22 -12.84 6.02 5.12
N ALA A 23 -14.03 5.91 5.73
CA ALA A 23 -14.54 6.89 6.69
C ALA A 23 -13.66 6.96 7.95
N THR A 24 -13.26 5.80 8.49
CA THR A 24 -12.34 5.69 9.64
C THR A 24 -11.01 6.36 9.34
N TYR A 25 -10.38 6.05 8.20
CA TYR A 25 -9.10 6.69 7.83
C TYR A 25 -9.24 8.17 7.54
N ALA A 26 -10.37 8.63 6.99
CA ALA A 26 -10.63 10.05 6.81
C ALA A 26 -10.73 10.79 8.14
N ASP A 27 -11.35 10.18 9.14
CA ASP A 27 -11.44 10.74 10.49
C ASP A 27 -10.08 10.77 11.20
N LEU A 28 -9.32 9.67 11.14
CA LEU A 28 -7.95 9.62 11.65
C LEU A 28 -7.06 10.70 11.02
N ARG A 29 -7.17 10.92 9.71
CA ARG A 29 -6.39 11.95 9.01
C ARG A 29 -6.65 13.35 9.54
N ARG A 30 -7.86 13.63 10.02
CA ARG A 30 -8.21 14.92 10.62
C ARG A 30 -7.72 15.04 12.05
N ARG A 31 -7.91 13.99 12.89
CA ARG A 31 -7.71 14.04 14.34
C ARG A 31 -6.33 13.56 14.77
N CYS A 32 -5.87 12.46 14.21
CA CYS A 32 -4.64 11.79 14.61
C CYS A 32 -3.96 11.16 13.38
N PRO A 33 -3.25 11.94 12.56
CA PRO A 33 -2.71 11.47 11.28
C PRO A 33 -1.60 10.40 11.42
N VAL A 34 -1.02 10.27 12.60
CA VAL A 34 -0.11 9.19 13.00
C VAL A 34 -0.73 8.53 14.22
N ALA A 35 -1.45 7.44 14.01
CA ALA A 35 -2.22 6.73 15.03
C ALA A 35 -1.57 5.39 15.38
N HIS A 36 -1.68 4.98 16.63
CA HIS A 36 -1.30 3.65 17.08
C HIS A 36 -2.55 2.82 17.38
N THR A 37 -2.49 1.52 17.14
CA THR A 37 -3.48 0.54 17.58
C THR A 37 -2.79 -0.69 18.12
N ASP A 38 -3.40 -1.34 19.10
CA ASP A 38 -2.97 -2.64 19.62
C ASP A 38 -3.57 -3.82 18.85
N SER A 39 -4.51 -3.53 17.94
CA SER A 39 -5.09 -4.54 17.04
C SER A 39 -4.01 -5.23 16.21
N LEU A 40 -4.24 -6.52 15.89
CA LEU A 40 -3.38 -7.31 15.01
C LEU A 40 -1.90 -7.41 15.47
N GLY A 41 -1.64 -7.25 16.77
CA GLY A 41 -0.32 -7.31 17.36
C GLY A 41 0.38 -5.96 17.47
N GLY A 42 -0.34 -4.88 17.25
CA GLY A 42 0.13 -3.51 17.39
C GLY A 42 0.85 -2.96 16.15
N PHE A 43 0.42 -1.79 15.68
CA PHE A 43 1.11 -1.07 14.62
C PHE A 43 0.76 0.42 14.59
N TRP A 44 1.58 1.18 13.87
CA TRP A 44 1.36 2.59 13.59
C TRP A 44 0.74 2.79 12.21
N ALA A 45 -0.33 3.57 12.13
CA ALA A 45 -0.97 3.93 10.88
C ALA A 45 -0.67 5.39 10.50
N LEU A 46 -0.15 5.58 9.31
CA LEU A 46 0.08 6.90 8.70
C LEU A 46 -1.05 7.16 7.71
N THR A 47 -1.74 8.29 7.84
CA THR A 47 -2.91 8.58 7.01
C THR A 47 -2.75 9.80 6.10
N ARG A 48 -1.70 10.60 6.25
CA ARG A 48 -1.39 11.73 5.36
C ARG A 48 -0.38 11.32 4.31
N HIS A 49 -0.62 11.70 3.06
CA HIS A 49 0.27 11.41 1.93
C HIS A 49 1.72 11.86 2.16
N ALA A 50 1.92 13.08 2.69
CA ALA A 50 3.26 13.61 2.96
C ALA A 50 4.03 12.74 3.98
N ASP A 51 3.38 12.24 5.02
CA ASP A 51 4.00 11.38 6.03
C ASP A 51 4.32 10.02 5.45
N VAL A 52 3.41 9.42 4.68
CA VAL A 52 3.63 8.15 3.96
C VAL A 52 4.80 8.29 2.98
N ALA A 53 4.83 9.34 2.17
CA ALA A 53 5.90 9.57 1.21
C ALA A 53 7.27 9.73 1.90
N ARG A 54 7.32 10.47 3.01
CA ARG A 54 8.54 10.64 3.80
C ARG A 54 9.04 9.32 4.38
N VAL A 55 8.17 8.55 5.02
CA VAL A 55 8.53 7.25 5.62
C VAL A 55 8.97 6.25 4.54
N ALA A 56 8.27 6.21 3.40
CA ALA A 56 8.62 5.32 2.29
C ALA A 56 9.97 5.66 1.63
N ALA A 57 10.41 6.91 1.72
CA ALA A 57 11.71 7.35 1.18
C ALA A 57 12.88 7.18 2.17
N ASP A 58 12.61 7.12 3.46
CA ASP A 58 13.63 7.07 4.52
C ASP A 58 13.89 5.63 4.99
N TYR A 59 14.56 4.85 4.13
CA TYR A 59 14.95 3.47 4.46
C TYR A 59 16.01 3.39 5.58
N SER A 60 16.67 4.49 5.91
CA SER A 60 17.66 4.52 7.00
C SER A 60 17.01 4.46 8.38
N THR A 61 15.80 4.99 8.50
CA THR A 61 15.00 4.97 9.73
C THR A 61 13.93 3.87 9.71
N PHE A 62 13.32 3.62 8.55
CA PHE A 62 12.19 2.69 8.38
C PHE A 62 12.56 1.54 7.43
N THR A 63 12.90 0.40 8.00
CA THR A 63 13.29 -0.78 7.23
C THR A 63 12.11 -1.62 6.75
N THR A 64 12.22 -2.22 5.56
CA THR A 64 11.29 -3.24 5.05
C THR A 64 11.76 -4.67 5.33
N THR A 65 12.94 -4.84 5.92
CA THR A 65 13.57 -6.16 6.09
C THR A 65 12.92 -7.03 7.16
N VAL A 66 12.14 -6.43 8.06
CA VAL A 66 11.52 -7.13 9.19
C VAL A 66 10.10 -7.59 8.87
N GLN A 67 9.27 -6.66 8.42
CA GLN A 67 7.85 -6.92 8.14
C GLN A 67 7.30 -5.84 7.20
N ASN A 68 6.46 -6.24 6.26
CA ASN A 68 5.84 -5.33 5.30
C ASN A 68 4.31 -5.49 5.19
N VAL A 69 3.70 -6.33 6.02
CA VAL A 69 2.25 -6.56 6.04
C VAL A 69 1.71 -6.68 7.46
N VAL A 70 0.46 -6.27 7.65
CA VAL A 70 -0.29 -6.40 8.89
C VAL A 70 -1.60 -7.13 8.55
N PRO A 71 -1.99 -8.17 9.31
CA PRO A 71 -1.25 -8.80 10.41
C PRO A 71 0.02 -9.49 9.94
N LYS A 72 0.94 -9.75 10.86
CA LYS A 72 2.16 -10.49 10.55
C LYS A 72 1.81 -11.89 10.06
N ILE A 73 2.09 -12.13 8.79
CA ILE A 73 1.86 -13.44 8.17
C ILE A 73 3.12 -14.28 8.36
N ALA A 74 2.95 -15.49 8.90
CA ALA A 74 4.03 -16.46 8.95
C ALA A 74 4.37 -16.89 7.51
N PHE A 75 5.49 -16.40 6.99
CA PHE A 75 6.08 -16.91 5.76
C PHE A 75 7.57 -17.15 5.96
N THR A 76 8.07 -18.15 5.27
CA THR A 76 9.46 -18.55 5.36
C THR A 76 10.30 -17.80 4.32
N GLY A 77 11.28 -17.05 4.81
CA GLY A 77 12.31 -16.43 3.98
C GLY A 77 12.01 -15.01 3.49
N ARG A 78 13.06 -14.36 3.00
CA ARG A 78 13.00 -13.03 2.38
C ARG A 78 12.47 -13.14 0.95
N ARG A 79 11.69 -12.16 0.53
CA ARG A 79 11.20 -12.00 -0.86
C ARG A 79 11.84 -10.76 -1.50
N PRO A 80 12.97 -10.92 -2.20
CA PRO A 80 13.55 -9.81 -2.94
C PRO A 80 12.60 -9.32 -4.05
N PRO A 81 12.53 -8.02 -4.33
CA PRO A 81 13.19 -6.91 -3.62
C PRO A 81 12.41 -6.38 -2.42
N LEU A 82 11.24 -6.94 -2.08
CA LEU A 82 10.28 -6.41 -1.09
C LEU A 82 10.85 -6.32 0.33
N HIS A 83 11.63 -7.33 0.73
CA HIS A 83 12.19 -7.42 2.07
C HIS A 83 13.68 -7.07 2.09
N LEU A 84 14.08 -6.13 1.26
CA LEU A 84 15.44 -5.61 1.18
C LEU A 84 15.41 -4.09 1.17
N ASP A 85 16.39 -3.51 1.86
CA ASP A 85 16.70 -2.08 1.76
C ASP A 85 17.99 -1.87 0.95
N PRO A 86 18.28 -0.66 0.48
CA PRO A 86 19.58 -0.34 -0.09
C PRO A 86 20.72 -0.59 0.92
N PRO A 87 21.89 -1.08 0.50
CA PRO A 87 22.30 -1.35 -0.89
C PRO A 87 21.79 -2.67 -1.48
N ASP A 88 21.33 -3.62 -0.66
CA ASP A 88 20.99 -4.99 -1.07
C ASP A 88 19.81 -5.03 -2.06
N GLN A 89 18.88 -4.08 -1.97
CA GLN A 89 17.76 -3.93 -2.91
C GLN A 89 18.20 -3.42 -4.28
N THR A 90 19.28 -2.66 -4.34
CA THR A 90 19.68 -1.90 -5.54
C THR A 90 19.86 -2.76 -6.80
N PRO A 91 20.54 -3.91 -6.78
CA PRO A 91 20.72 -4.72 -7.98
C PRO A 91 19.39 -5.27 -8.52
N TYR A 92 18.46 -5.63 -7.65
CA TYR A 92 17.13 -6.10 -8.06
C TYR A 92 16.32 -4.98 -8.72
N ARG A 93 16.35 -3.78 -8.13
CA ARG A 93 15.67 -2.60 -8.71
C ARG A 93 16.31 -2.18 -10.04
N ALA A 94 17.62 -2.23 -10.15
CA ALA A 94 18.33 -1.94 -11.38
C ALA A 94 17.93 -2.90 -12.53
N ALA A 95 17.70 -4.17 -12.23
CA ALA A 95 17.23 -5.15 -13.20
C ALA A 95 15.75 -4.95 -13.59
N LEU A 96 14.89 -4.55 -12.64
CA LEU A 96 13.44 -4.43 -12.85
C LEU A 96 13.02 -3.09 -13.45
N ASN A 97 13.65 -1.98 -13.04
CA ASN A 97 13.22 -0.64 -13.43
C ASN A 97 13.17 -0.41 -14.95
N PRO A 98 14.11 -0.93 -15.78
CA PRO A 98 14.01 -0.80 -17.23
C PRO A 98 12.77 -1.46 -17.83
N LEU A 99 12.27 -2.54 -17.20
CA LEU A 99 11.06 -3.25 -17.66
C LEU A 99 9.78 -2.47 -17.32
N LEU A 100 9.85 -1.58 -16.34
CA LEU A 100 8.74 -0.75 -15.86
C LEU A 100 8.93 0.74 -16.22
N SER A 101 9.80 1.04 -17.19
CA SER A 101 9.99 2.42 -17.65
C SER A 101 8.73 2.97 -18.31
N ALA A 102 8.57 4.30 -18.29
CA ALA A 102 7.42 4.97 -18.90
C ALA A 102 7.23 4.59 -20.38
N GLU A 103 8.32 4.44 -21.13
CA GLU A 103 8.29 4.04 -22.55
C GLU A 103 7.78 2.60 -22.71
N ARG A 104 8.21 1.68 -21.84
CA ARG A 104 7.73 0.29 -21.87
C ARG A 104 6.27 0.21 -21.50
N VAL A 105 5.84 0.95 -20.47
CA VAL A 105 4.44 0.99 -20.05
C VAL A 105 3.55 1.59 -21.13
N ALA A 106 4.00 2.66 -21.82
CA ALA A 106 3.25 3.26 -22.93
C ALA A 106 3.00 2.27 -24.09
N LEU A 107 3.93 1.36 -24.37
CA LEU A 107 3.74 0.31 -25.38
C LEU A 107 2.65 -0.69 -25.03
N LEU A 108 2.32 -0.84 -23.75
CA LEU A 108 1.26 -1.76 -23.28
C LEU A 108 -0.14 -1.12 -23.34
N GLU A 109 -0.24 0.22 -23.41
CA GLU A 109 -1.52 0.92 -23.36
C GLU A 109 -2.52 0.45 -24.43
N PRO A 110 -2.17 0.29 -25.71
CA PRO A 110 -3.11 -0.17 -26.73
C PRO A 110 -3.67 -1.56 -26.41
N MET A 111 -2.82 -2.48 -25.93
CA MET A 111 -3.22 -3.83 -25.54
C MET A 111 -4.16 -3.79 -24.33
N VAL A 112 -3.82 -3.04 -23.30
CA VAL A 112 -4.65 -2.88 -22.08
C VAL A 112 -6.01 -2.29 -22.46
N ARG A 113 -6.04 -1.24 -23.29
CA ARG A 113 -7.30 -0.64 -23.76
C ARG A 113 -8.17 -1.63 -24.55
N ARG A 114 -7.56 -2.49 -25.35
CA ARG A 114 -8.28 -3.53 -26.09
C ARG A 114 -8.91 -4.54 -25.12
N ILE A 115 -8.11 -5.09 -24.21
CA ILE A 115 -8.59 -6.07 -23.21
C ILE A 115 -9.74 -5.49 -22.38
N VAL A 116 -9.57 -4.26 -21.88
CA VAL A 116 -10.62 -3.60 -21.09
C VAL A 116 -11.92 -3.44 -21.88
N ARG A 117 -11.86 -3.06 -23.17
CA ARG A 117 -13.07 -2.96 -23.99
C ARG A 117 -13.73 -4.32 -24.22
N GLU A 118 -12.92 -5.34 -24.50
CA GLU A 118 -13.42 -6.71 -24.73
C GLU A 118 -14.13 -7.25 -23.48
N GLU A 119 -13.54 -7.05 -22.28
CA GLU A 119 -14.10 -7.52 -21.02
C GLU A 119 -15.31 -6.68 -20.55
N LEU A 120 -15.29 -5.37 -20.75
CA LEU A 120 -16.40 -4.50 -20.34
C LEU A 120 -17.59 -4.56 -21.28
N HIS A 121 -17.40 -4.87 -22.55
CA HIS A 121 -18.50 -4.89 -23.54
C HIS A 121 -19.69 -5.77 -23.12
N PRO A 122 -19.50 -7.02 -22.63
CA PRO A 122 -20.61 -7.85 -22.15
C PRO A 122 -21.29 -7.29 -20.89
N LEU A 123 -20.54 -6.60 -20.02
CA LEU A 123 -21.06 -5.99 -18.80
C LEU A 123 -21.95 -4.80 -19.14
N VAL A 124 -21.49 -3.93 -20.04
CA VAL A 124 -22.26 -2.78 -20.52
C VAL A 124 -23.54 -3.21 -21.21
N ALA A 125 -23.49 -4.26 -22.03
CA ALA A 125 -24.64 -4.81 -22.72
C ALA A 125 -25.71 -5.37 -21.77
N ARG A 126 -25.29 -5.90 -20.60
CA ARG A 126 -26.21 -6.41 -19.56
C ARG A 126 -26.72 -5.33 -18.61
N GLY A 127 -26.07 -4.17 -18.58
CA GLY A 127 -26.43 -3.04 -17.69
C GLY A 127 -25.96 -3.21 -16.23
N THR A 128 -25.56 -4.41 -15.82
CA THR A 128 -25.03 -4.73 -14.47
C THR A 128 -23.96 -5.80 -14.56
N GLY A 129 -22.99 -5.79 -13.66
CA GLY A 129 -21.97 -6.81 -13.57
C GLY A 129 -21.09 -6.60 -12.35
N ASP A 130 -20.50 -7.69 -11.86
CA ASP A 130 -19.45 -7.70 -10.87
C ASP A 130 -18.10 -7.64 -11.60
N ILE A 131 -17.16 -6.82 -11.11
CA ILE A 131 -15.83 -6.60 -11.71
C ILE A 131 -14.77 -7.07 -10.73
#